data_f2e58902561d024c7041400a3560a447
#
_entry.id   f2e58902561d024c7041400a3560a447
#
_cell.length_a   1.000
_cell.length_b   1.000
_cell.length_c   1.000
_cell.angle_alpha   90.00
_cell.angle_beta   90.00
_cell.angle_gamma   90.00
#
_symmetry.space_group_name_H-M   'P 1'
#
loop_
_entity.id
_entity.type
_entity.pdbx_description
1 polymer ?
#
loop_
_entity_poly.entity_id
_entity_poly.type
_entity_poly.pdbx_seq_one_letter_code
_entity_poly.pdbx_strand_id
1 'polypeptide(L)'
;SSAASDVYKRQVMKAAGGKPMSVTWFRNKIKEFGDPTTSQLIKDGQVSTVPHEGLLNMFFYDPKLKKKLPYYDRFPLVLPIEQYSDGFLGINFHYLSMPIRIRLLDRIMSFANNKALDETTFINADYSALKKVREIKPCLKRYLSGQVRSNFRKINADEFVVAVLLPVARFKKKGESFVHAKSRGMI
;
A
#
# COMPACT_ATOMS: atom_id res chain seq x y z
N SER A 1 -10.08 -2.81 17.97
CA SER A 1 -10.33 -3.91 17.05
C SER A 1 -10.30 -5.22 17.81
N SER A 2 -11.25 -6.08 17.56
CA SER A 2 -11.36 -7.35 18.26
C SER A 2 -10.44 -8.41 17.64
N ALA A 3 -10.02 -9.41 18.44
CA ALA A 3 -9.29 -10.59 17.97
C ALA A 3 -10.00 -11.27 16.77
N ALA A 4 -11.34 -11.18 16.67
CA ALA A 4 -12.11 -11.68 15.55
C ALA A 4 -11.79 -10.95 14.23
N SER A 5 -11.58 -9.63 14.27
CA SER A 5 -11.15 -8.85 13.09
C SER A 5 -9.79 -9.30 12.56
N ASP A 6 -8.87 -9.61 13.45
CA ASP A 6 -7.52 -10.03 13.08
C ASP A 6 -7.48 -11.44 12.48
N VAL A 7 -8.28 -12.35 13.03
CA VAL A 7 -8.49 -13.70 12.45
C VAL A 7 -9.07 -13.57 11.03
N TYR A 8 -10.02 -12.67 10.84
CA TYR A 8 -10.68 -12.45 9.56
C TYR A 8 -9.72 -11.87 8.51
N LYS A 9 -8.92 -10.87 8.90
CA LYS A 9 -7.86 -10.31 8.05
C LYS A 9 -6.88 -11.39 7.58
N ARG A 10 -6.44 -12.26 8.49
CA ARG A 10 -5.56 -13.39 8.17
C ARG A 10 -6.21 -14.38 7.20
N GLN A 11 -7.49 -14.66 7.37
CA GLN A 11 -8.24 -15.55 6.47
C GLN A 11 -8.36 -14.96 5.06
N VAL A 12 -8.62 -13.64 4.93
CA VAL A 12 -8.66 -12.96 3.64
C VAL A 12 -7.31 -13.02 2.95
N MET A 13 -6.22 -12.75 3.66
CA MET A 13 -4.85 -12.86 3.11
C MET A 13 -4.56 -14.28 2.62
N LYS A 14 -4.91 -15.28 3.41
CA LYS A 14 -4.72 -16.70 3.07
C LYS A 14 -5.59 -17.10 1.87
N ALA A 15 -6.84 -16.70 1.84
CA ALA A 15 -7.76 -17.00 0.74
C ALA A 15 -7.35 -16.33 -0.57
N ALA A 16 -6.80 -15.12 -0.52
CA ALA A 16 -6.32 -14.39 -1.69
C ALA A 16 -4.90 -14.80 -2.12
N GLY A 17 -4.15 -15.49 -1.24
CA GLY A 17 -2.77 -15.93 -1.49
C GLY A 17 -2.65 -16.80 -2.72
N GLY A 18 -2.19 -16.25 -3.84
CA GLY A 18 -1.89 -16.96 -5.07
C GLY A 18 -3.06 -17.23 -6.01
N LYS A 19 -4.30 -16.87 -5.67
CA LYS A 19 -5.47 -17.04 -6.55
C LYS A 19 -6.00 -15.68 -7.02
N PRO A 20 -6.29 -15.49 -8.31
CA PRO A 20 -6.97 -14.28 -8.78
C PRO A 20 -8.39 -14.25 -8.21
N MET A 21 -8.72 -13.20 -7.47
CA MET A 21 -10.05 -12.93 -6.93
C MET A 21 -10.69 -11.76 -7.69
N SER A 22 -12.02 -11.79 -7.85
CA SER A 22 -12.74 -10.73 -8.53
C SER A 22 -12.80 -9.45 -7.68
N VAL A 23 -12.91 -8.30 -8.34
CA VAL A 23 -13.14 -7.00 -7.67
C VAL A 23 -14.39 -7.05 -6.77
N THR A 24 -15.43 -7.73 -7.22
CA THR A 24 -16.67 -7.93 -6.45
C THR A 24 -16.40 -8.71 -5.16
N TRP A 25 -15.58 -9.77 -5.23
CA TRP A 25 -15.21 -10.53 -4.05
C TRP A 25 -14.51 -9.65 -2.99
N PHE A 26 -13.54 -8.82 -3.43
CA PHE A 26 -12.85 -7.90 -2.52
C PHE A 26 -13.77 -6.84 -1.93
N ARG A 27 -14.67 -6.26 -2.74
CA ARG A 27 -15.67 -5.31 -2.23
C ARG A 27 -16.57 -5.92 -1.17
N ASN A 28 -17.01 -7.16 -1.38
CA ASN A 28 -17.81 -7.87 -0.41
C ASN A 28 -17.04 -8.13 0.88
N LYS A 29 -15.77 -8.52 0.77
CA LYS A 29 -14.90 -8.72 1.93
C LYS A 29 -14.66 -7.43 2.72
N ILE A 30 -14.47 -6.30 2.05
CA ILE A 30 -14.36 -4.99 2.72
C ILE A 30 -15.64 -4.68 3.52
N LYS A 31 -16.81 -4.92 2.93
CA LYS A 31 -18.10 -4.72 3.62
C LYS A 31 -18.26 -5.60 4.85
N GLU A 32 -17.77 -6.83 4.80
CA GLU A 32 -17.76 -7.73 5.97
C GLU A 32 -16.90 -7.17 7.11
N PHE A 33 -15.88 -6.37 6.83
CA PHE A 33 -15.08 -5.67 7.84
C PHE A 33 -15.72 -4.40 8.41
N GLY A 34 -16.96 -4.07 8.00
CA GLY A 34 -17.65 -2.87 8.44
C GLY A 34 -17.38 -1.65 7.57
N ASP A 35 -16.93 -1.85 6.33
CA ASP A 35 -16.71 -0.80 5.32
C ASP A 35 -15.95 0.42 5.87
N PRO A 36 -14.71 0.24 6.38
CA PRO A 36 -13.94 1.32 6.94
C PRO A 36 -13.67 2.36 5.87
N THR A 37 -14.11 3.59 6.11
CA THR A 37 -13.82 4.71 5.23
C THR A 37 -12.36 5.12 5.38
N THR A 38 -11.79 5.73 4.33
CA THR A 38 -10.47 6.38 4.42
C THR A 38 -10.38 7.28 5.65
N SER A 39 -11.49 7.95 5.99
CA SER A 39 -11.58 8.83 7.17
C SER A 39 -11.37 8.09 8.48
N GLN A 40 -11.81 6.85 8.60
CA GLN A 40 -11.60 6.05 9.83
C GLN A 40 -10.15 5.62 9.99
N LEU A 41 -9.52 5.13 8.92
CA LEU A 41 -8.08 4.83 8.91
C LEU A 41 -7.23 6.07 9.21
N ILE A 42 -7.68 7.23 8.75
CA ILE A 42 -7.00 8.50 8.90
C ILE A 42 -7.21 9.09 10.29
N LYS A 43 -8.39 8.92 10.92
CA LYS A 43 -8.70 9.45 12.25
C LYS A 43 -7.83 8.87 13.35
N ASP A 44 -7.56 7.59 13.29
CA ASP A 44 -6.80 6.86 14.30
C ASP A 44 -5.30 6.79 13.95
N GLY A 45 -4.93 7.26 12.74
CA GLY A 45 -3.57 7.26 12.25
C GLY A 45 -2.72 8.35 12.89
N GLN A 46 -1.56 8.00 13.39
CA GLN A 46 -0.56 8.97 13.78
C GLN A 46 -0.05 9.72 12.55
N VAL A 47 0.09 11.02 12.69
CA VAL A 47 0.51 11.94 11.64
C VAL A 47 1.94 12.37 11.88
N SER A 48 2.77 12.40 10.83
CA SER A 48 4.17 12.83 10.91
C SER A 48 4.56 13.65 9.68
N THR A 49 5.57 14.49 9.84
CA THR A 49 6.19 15.23 8.73
C THR A 49 7.16 14.38 7.92
N VAL A 50 7.52 13.21 8.44
CA VAL A 50 8.40 12.23 7.77
C VAL A 50 7.68 10.90 7.62
N PRO A 51 8.00 10.09 6.58
CA PRO A 51 7.37 8.79 6.42
C PRO A 51 7.81 7.81 7.54
N HIS A 52 6.91 6.93 7.92
CA HIS A 52 7.19 5.86 8.87
C HIS A 52 7.73 4.64 8.11
N GLU A 53 9.01 4.35 8.31
CA GLU A 53 9.65 3.17 7.71
C GLU A 53 9.01 1.87 8.19
N GLY A 54 8.91 0.90 7.28
CA GLY A 54 8.37 -0.42 7.59
C GLY A 54 6.86 -0.47 7.78
N LEU A 55 6.16 0.64 7.65
CA LEU A 55 4.71 0.75 7.74
C LEU A 55 4.13 1.33 6.45
N LEU A 56 2.85 1.09 6.21
CA LEU A 56 2.15 1.77 5.14
C LEU A 56 1.89 3.23 5.52
N ASN A 57 2.04 4.12 4.55
CA ASN A 57 1.80 5.55 4.69
C ASN A 57 0.88 6.03 3.59
N MET A 58 -0.06 6.90 3.93
CA MET A 58 -0.88 7.63 2.98
C MET A 58 -0.55 9.12 3.07
N PHE A 59 -0.46 9.77 1.93
CA PHE A 59 -0.16 11.19 1.82
C PHE A 59 -0.56 11.74 0.45
N PHE A 60 -0.74 13.05 0.35
CA PHE A 60 -0.91 13.71 -0.94
C PHE A 60 0.45 14.05 -1.56
N TYR A 61 0.55 13.80 -2.86
CA TYR A 61 1.77 13.98 -3.62
C TYR A 61 1.52 14.66 -4.96
N ASP A 62 2.36 15.66 -5.29
CA ASP A 62 2.32 16.37 -6.57
C ASP A 62 3.69 16.24 -7.26
N PRO A 63 3.86 15.30 -8.20
CA PRO A 63 5.16 15.00 -8.80
C PRO A 63 5.77 16.21 -9.52
N LYS A 64 7.05 16.45 -9.31
CA LYS A 64 7.80 17.53 -9.98
C LYS A 64 7.73 17.43 -11.50
N LEU A 65 7.82 16.22 -12.04
CA LEU A 65 7.82 15.96 -13.49
C LEU A 65 6.45 15.50 -14.00
N LYS A 66 5.36 15.90 -13.36
CA LYS A 66 4.01 15.45 -13.71
C LYS A 66 3.64 15.65 -15.19
N LYS A 67 4.19 16.69 -15.84
CA LYS A 67 3.96 16.94 -17.28
C LYS A 67 4.56 15.86 -18.17
N LYS A 68 5.67 15.26 -17.75
CA LYS A 68 6.41 14.21 -18.50
C LYS A 68 5.97 12.80 -18.14
N LEU A 69 5.38 12.60 -16.96
CA LEU A 69 4.91 11.30 -16.53
C LEU A 69 3.70 10.84 -17.35
N PRO A 70 3.64 9.58 -17.80
CA PRO A 70 2.48 9.05 -18.50
C PRO A 70 1.23 8.99 -17.63
N TYR A 71 1.41 8.76 -16.33
CA TYR A 71 0.39 8.78 -15.28
C TYR A 71 1.08 8.83 -13.91
N TYR A 72 0.34 9.23 -12.88
CA TYR A 72 0.83 9.27 -11.50
C TYR A 72 -0.34 9.21 -10.51
N ASP A 73 -0.05 8.76 -9.29
CA ASP A 73 -1.02 8.70 -8.18
C ASP A 73 -0.84 9.94 -7.28
N ARG A 74 -1.91 10.69 -7.09
CA ARG A 74 -1.91 11.86 -6.21
C ARG A 74 -2.14 11.56 -4.73
N PHE A 75 -2.63 10.36 -4.42
CA PHE A 75 -2.88 9.92 -3.05
C PHE A 75 -2.33 8.52 -2.83
N PRO A 76 -1.00 8.38 -2.84
CA PRO A 76 -0.35 7.09 -2.77
C PRO A 76 -0.50 6.38 -1.42
N LEU A 77 -0.50 5.05 -1.48
CA LEU A 77 -0.39 4.14 -0.34
C LEU A 77 0.96 3.43 -0.43
N VAL A 78 1.92 3.85 0.39
CA VAL A 78 3.33 3.52 0.19
C VAL A 78 3.94 2.84 1.42
N LEU A 79 4.69 1.76 1.16
CA LEU A 79 5.67 1.21 2.09
C LEU A 79 7.04 1.85 1.78
N PRO A 80 7.55 2.77 2.61
CA PRO A 80 8.92 3.31 2.44
C PRO A 80 9.94 2.21 2.72
N ILE A 81 10.96 2.11 1.85
CA ILE A 81 12.00 1.07 1.95
C ILE A 81 13.42 1.62 2.04
N GLU A 82 13.66 2.82 1.54
CA GLU A 82 14.97 3.50 1.65
C GLU A 82 14.78 5.01 1.78
N GLN A 83 15.54 5.63 2.68
CA GLN A 83 15.56 7.08 2.87
C GLN A 83 16.74 7.70 2.11
N TYR A 84 16.51 8.91 1.59
CA TYR A 84 17.51 9.74 0.94
C TYR A 84 17.44 11.17 1.48
N SER A 85 18.46 11.97 1.22
CA SER A 85 18.50 13.37 1.68
C SER A 85 17.35 14.23 1.12
N ASP A 86 16.85 13.91 -0.08
CA ASP A 86 15.81 14.65 -0.79
C ASP A 86 14.46 13.95 -0.87
N GLY A 87 14.31 12.80 -0.20
CA GLY A 87 13.08 12.02 -0.24
C GLY A 87 13.29 10.55 0.10
N PHE A 88 12.51 9.67 -0.50
CA PHE A 88 12.58 8.23 -0.21
C PHE A 88 12.15 7.37 -1.40
N LEU A 89 12.56 6.11 -1.37
CA LEU A 89 12.10 5.07 -2.27
C LEU A 89 10.98 4.28 -1.56
N GLY A 90 9.90 4.02 -2.25
CA GLY A 90 8.78 3.29 -1.67
C GLY A 90 8.02 2.42 -2.66
N ILE A 91 7.21 1.54 -2.13
CA ILE A 91 6.33 0.64 -2.88
C ILE A 91 4.92 1.18 -2.79
N ASN A 92 4.37 1.70 -3.90
CA ASN A 92 2.98 2.17 -3.98
C ASN A 92 2.06 1.04 -4.44
N PHE A 93 1.26 0.52 -3.52
CA PHE A 93 0.33 -0.58 -3.77
C PHE A 93 -0.77 -0.24 -4.78
N HIS A 94 -1.11 1.03 -4.95
CA HIS A 94 -2.18 1.46 -5.87
C HIS A 94 -1.89 1.13 -7.34
N TYR A 95 -0.63 0.92 -7.71
CA TYR A 95 -0.25 0.53 -9.07
C TYR A 95 -0.67 -0.91 -9.42
N LEU A 96 -1.10 -1.68 -8.45
CA LEU A 96 -1.57 -3.06 -8.63
C LEU A 96 -3.08 -3.15 -8.50
N SER A 97 -3.70 -4.10 -9.22
CA SER A 97 -5.07 -4.51 -8.96
C SER A 97 -5.20 -5.15 -7.57
N MET A 98 -6.37 -5.10 -6.97
CA MET A 98 -6.60 -5.60 -5.61
C MET A 98 -6.12 -7.04 -5.38
N PRO A 99 -6.35 -8.02 -6.28
CA PRO A 99 -5.81 -9.37 -6.11
C PRO A 99 -4.30 -9.40 -5.99
N ILE A 100 -3.60 -8.61 -6.79
CA ILE A 100 -2.13 -8.57 -6.79
C ILE A 100 -1.61 -7.79 -5.59
N ARG A 101 -2.33 -6.75 -5.11
CA ARG A 101 -1.98 -6.05 -3.86
C ARG A 101 -1.92 -7.02 -2.68
N ILE A 102 -2.91 -7.89 -2.54
CA ILE A 102 -2.94 -8.89 -1.46
C ILE A 102 -1.79 -9.89 -1.61
N ARG A 103 -1.49 -10.33 -2.81
CA ARG A 103 -0.35 -11.22 -3.07
C ARG A 103 0.97 -10.55 -2.68
N LEU A 104 1.15 -9.29 -3.04
CA LEU A 104 2.33 -8.52 -2.66
C LEU A 104 2.41 -8.35 -1.15
N LEU A 105 1.31 -7.98 -0.50
CA LEU A 105 1.26 -7.83 0.95
C LEU A 105 1.65 -9.12 1.67
N ASP A 106 1.11 -10.26 1.23
CA ASP A 106 1.44 -11.57 1.80
C ASP A 106 2.96 -11.86 1.71
N ARG A 107 3.57 -11.58 0.58
CA ARG A 107 5.01 -11.74 0.39
C ARG A 107 5.83 -10.79 1.26
N ILE A 108 5.42 -9.54 1.36
CA ILE A 108 6.10 -8.52 2.19
C ILE A 108 5.99 -8.87 3.67
N MET A 109 4.87 -9.40 4.12
CA MET A 109 4.67 -9.80 5.52
C MET A 109 5.65 -10.90 5.98
N SER A 110 6.27 -11.64 5.07
CA SER A 110 7.35 -12.57 5.42
C SER A 110 8.60 -11.86 5.98
N PHE A 111 8.74 -10.56 5.75
CA PHE A 111 9.82 -9.72 6.26
C PHE A 111 9.44 -8.96 7.55
N ALA A 112 8.26 -9.20 8.10
CA ALA A 112 7.84 -8.56 9.34
C ALA A 112 8.72 -8.99 10.51
N ASN A 113 8.98 -8.05 11.43
CA ASN A 113 9.80 -8.29 12.62
C ASN A 113 9.14 -9.26 13.60
N ASN A 114 7.82 -9.38 13.59
CA ASN A 114 7.04 -10.31 14.39
C ASN A 114 5.74 -10.70 13.68
N LYS A 115 4.99 -11.63 14.28
CA LYS A 115 3.71 -12.14 13.76
C LYS A 115 2.50 -11.61 14.52
N ALA A 116 2.68 -10.64 15.40
CA ALA A 116 1.61 -10.12 16.26
C ALA A 116 0.54 -9.35 15.47
N LEU A 117 0.90 -8.70 14.36
CA LEU A 117 0.03 -7.84 13.55
C LEU A 117 -0.61 -6.72 14.39
N ASP A 118 0.20 -6.03 15.16
CA ASP A 118 -0.20 -4.93 16.02
C ASP A 118 0.72 -3.71 15.78
N GLU A 119 0.66 -2.73 16.65
CA GLU A 119 1.48 -1.51 16.58
C GLU A 119 2.98 -1.76 16.72
N THR A 120 3.41 -2.93 17.18
CA THR A 120 4.82 -3.31 17.29
C THR A 120 5.35 -3.96 16.02
N THR A 121 4.47 -4.30 15.07
CA THR A 121 4.83 -4.98 13.83
C THR A 121 5.25 -3.97 12.77
N PHE A 122 6.40 -4.22 12.15
CA PHE A 122 6.86 -3.45 10.98
C PHE A 122 7.59 -4.36 9.98
N ILE A 123 7.66 -3.92 8.74
CA ILE A 123 8.40 -4.62 7.69
C ILE A 123 9.87 -4.23 7.78
N ASN A 124 10.72 -5.22 8.00
CA ASN A 124 12.17 -5.05 8.10
C ASN A 124 12.84 -5.57 6.83
N ALA A 125 12.78 -4.77 5.77
CA ALA A 125 13.37 -5.11 4.48
C ALA A 125 13.75 -3.85 3.72
N ASP A 126 14.92 -3.88 3.10
CA ASP A 126 15.40 -2.87 2.16
C ASP A 126 15.14 -3.28 0.70
N TYR A 127 15.54 -2.44 -0.24
CA TYR A 127 15.43 -2.76 -1.67
C TYR A 127 16.17 -4.05 -2.03
N SER A 128 17.34 -4.29 -1.45
CA SER A 128 18.13 -5.50 -1.73
C SER A 128 17.37 -6.79 -1.39
N ALA A 129 16.66 -6.80 -0.27
CA ALA A 129 15.81 -7.92 0.15
C ALA A 129 14.58 -8.07 -0.75
N LEU A 130 13.95 -6.96 -1.13
CA LEU A 130 12.65 -6.95 -1.84
C LEU A 130 12.77 -7.06 -3.36
N LYS A 131 13.92 -6.76 -3.95
CA LYS A 131 14.09 -6.74 -5.44
C LYS A 131 13.75 -8.05 -6.14
N LYS A 132 13.75 -9.18 -5.43
CA LYS A 132 13.36 -10.49 -5.96
C LYS A 132 11.85 -10.70 -6.04
N VAL A 133 11.08 -9.86 -5.36
CA VAL A 133 9.62 -9.90 -5.39
C VAL A 133 9.14 -9.21 -6.67
N ARG A 134 8.63 -9.99 -7.61
CA ARG A 134 8.30 -9.49 -8.96
C ARG A 134 7.25 -8.37 -8.95
N GLU A 135 6.29 -8.46 -8.06
CA GLU A 135 5.16 -7.54 -7.94
C GLU A 135 5.60 -6.11 -7.58
N ILE A 136 6.78 -5.91 -7.01
CA ILE A 136 7.25 -4.56 -6.67
C ILE A 136 7.66 -3.73 -7.89
N LYS A 137 8.02 -4.37 -9.01
CA LYS A 137 8.53 -3.65 -10.20
C LYS A 137 7.67 -2.47 -10.62
N PRO A 138 6.35 -2.62 -10.86
CA PRO A 138 5.51 -1.49 -11.24
C PRO A 138 5.23 -0.52 -10.09
N CYS A 139 5.44 -0.94 -8.84
CA CYS A 139 5.10 -0.19 -7.63
C CYS A 139 6.23 0.67 -7.10
N LEU A 140 7.46 0.41 -7.53
CA LEU A 140 8.65 1.07 -7.00
C LEU A 140 8.71 2.51 -7.50
N LYS A 141 8.62 3.48 -6.56
CA LYS A 141 8.55 4.90 -6.87
C LYS A 141 9.50 5.70 -5.99
N ARG A 142 10.09 6.71 -6.59
CA ARG A 142 10.91 7.72 -5.92
C ARG A 142 10.03 8.90 -5.56
N TYR A 143 9.95 9.22 -4.27
CA TYR A 143 9.18 10.36 -3.76
C TYR A 143 10.14 11.45 -3.27
N LEU A 144 9.93 12.67 -3.75
CA LEU A 144 10.71 13.84 -3.33
C LEU A 144 9.99 14.56 -2.19
N SER A 145 10.69 14.83 -1.10
CA SER A 145 10.13 15.49 0.08
C SER A 145 9.49 16.84 -0.25
N GLY A 146 10.11 17.62 -1.15
CA GLY A 146 9.59 18.91 -1.58
C GLY A 146 8.29 18.84 -2.39
N GLN A 147 7.88 17.67 -2.83
CA GLN A 147 6.64 17.45 -3.59
C GLN A 147 5.52 16.81 -2.77
N VAL A 148 5.76 16.46 -1.53
CA VAL A 148 4.74 15.98 -0.58
C VAL A 148 3.86 17.17 -0.18
N ARG A 149 2.54 17.00 -0.23
CA ARG A 149 1.54 18.07 -0.04
C ARG A 149 0.67 17.87 1.20
N SER A 150 1.02 16.94 2.06
CA SER A 150 0.35 16.69 3.34
C SER A 150 1.32 16.08 4.33
N ASN A 151 0.90 15.91 5.57
CA ASN A 151 1.59 15.01 6.49
C ASN A 151 1.44 13.56 6.04
N PHE A 152 2.36 12.70 6.47
CA PHE A 152 2.26 11.26 6.31
C PHE A 152 1.34 10.68 7.39
N ARG A 153 0.42 9.84 6.96
CA ARG A 153 -0.49 9.13 7.85
C ARG A 153 -0.07 7.67 7.94
N LYS A 154 0.39 7.31 9.11
CA LYS A 154 0.80 5.96 9.43
C LYS A 154 -0.39 5.01 9.47
N ILE A 155 -0.22 3.83 8.90
CA ILE A 155 -1.15 2.71 9.00
C ILE A 155 -0.41 1.57 9.68
N ASN A 156 -0.94 1.09 10.81
CA ASN A 156 -0.35 -0.01 11.55
C ASN A 156 -0.60 -1.35 10.85
N ALA A 157 0.19 -2.37 11.21
CA ALA A 157 0.16 -3.68 10.54
C ALA A 157 -1.20 -4.39 10.65
N ASP A 158 -1.94 -4.18 11.71
CA ASP A 158 -3.30 -4.73 11.87
C ASP A 158 -4.31 -4.17 10.84
N GLU A 159 -4.02 -3.01 10.25
CA GLU A 159 -4.84 -2.35 9.26
C GLU A 159 -4.32 -2.49 7.80
N PHE A 160 -3.22 -3.18 7.57
CA PHE A 160 -2.62 -3.30 6.23
C PHE A 160 -3.57 -3.90 5.20
N VAL A 161 -4.26 -4.97 5.54
CA VAL A 161 -5.20 -5.63 4.61
C VAL A 161 -6.32 -4.69 4.21
N VAL A 162 -6.90 -4.00 5.18
CA VAL A 162 -7.96 -3.01 4.93
C VAL A 162 -7.44 -1.89 4.04
N ALA A 163 -6.28 -1.33 4.36
CA ALA A 163 -5.69 -0.23 3.60
C ALA A 163 -5.45 -0.59 2.13
N VAL A 164 -4.87 -1.76 1.84
CA VAL A 164 -4.60 -2.17 0.45
C VAL A 164 -5.87 -2.45 -0.35
N LEU A 165 -6.98 -2.78 0.31
CA LEU A 165 -8.26 -3.04 -0.34
C LEU A 165 -9.13 -1.79 -0.53
N LEU A 166 -8.76 -0.65 0.06
CA LEU A 166 -9.52 0.59 -0.12
C LEU A 166 -9.37 1.13 -1.55
N PRO A 167 -10.48 1.48 -2.22
CA PRO A 167 -10.48 2.03 -3.57
C PRO A 167 -10.22 3.55 -3.55
N VAL A 168 -9.09 3.98 -3.01
CA VAL A 168 -8.78 5.41 -2.77
C VAL A 168 -7.67 5.95 -3.67
N ALA A 169 -7.14 5.16 -4.60
CA ALA A 169 -6.15 5.60 -5.57
C ALA A 169 -6.68 6.79 -6.38
N ARG A 170 -5.83 7.80 -6.62
CA ARG A 170 -6.16 9.00 -7.40
C ARG A 170 -5.19 9.18 -8.56
N PHE A 171 -5.30 8.30 -9.54
CA PHE A 171 -4.51 8.40 -10.76
C PHE A 171 -4.93 9.59 -11.61
N LYS A 172 -3.93 10.25 -12.21
CA LYS A 172 -4.07 11.32 -13.21
C LYS A 172 -3.54 10.88 -14.55
N LYS A 173 -4.11 11.41 -15.62
CA LYS A 173 -3.82 11.15 -17.05
C LYS A 173 -4.35 9.82 -17.58
N LYS A 174 -4.34 8.77 -16.78
CA LYS A 174 -4.88 7.45 -17.11
C LYS A 174 -5.74 6.94 -15.97
N GLY A 175 -6.75 6.16 -16.32
CA GLY A 175 -7.61 5.50 -15.34
C GLY A 175 -6.91 4.32 -14.66
N GLU A 176 -7.45 3.92 -13.52
CA GLU A 176 -6.92 2.84 -12.69
C GLU A 176 -6.79 1.52 -13.46
N SER A 177 -7.78 1.17 -14.29
CA SER A 177 -7.75 -0.05 -15.12
C SER A 177 -6.58 -0.07 -16.08
N PHE A 178 -6.26 1.05 -16.72
CA PHE A 178 -5.11 1.18 -17.60
C PHE A 178 -3.79 0.97 -16.82
N VAL A 179 -3.66 1.63 -15.68
CA VAL A 179 -2.47 1.51 -14.82
C VAL A 179 -2.26 0.05 -14.38
N HIS A 180 -3.31 -0.61 -13.94
CA HIS A 180 -3.25 -2.00 -13.51
C HIS A 180 -2.88 -2.96 -14.65
N ALA A 181 -3.41 -2.74 -15.86
CA ALA A 181 -3.04 -3.53 -17.05
C ALA A 181 -1.56 -3.37 -17.40
N LYS A 182 -1.05 -2.13 -17.37
CA LYS A 182 0.38 -1.85 -17.57
C LYS A 182 1.25 -2.55 -16.53
N SER A 183 0.86 -2.47 -15.28
CA SER A 183 1.59 -3.11 -14.17
C SER A 183 1.65 -4.62 -14.32
N ARG A 184 0.56 -5.27 -14.71
CA ARG A 184 0.57 -6.72 -14.97
C ARG A 184 1.58 -7.12 -16.06
N GLY A 185 1.75 -6.31 -17.08
CA GLY A 185 2.76 -6.55 -18.12
C GLY A 185 4.20 -6.44 -17.65
N MET A 186 4.46 -5.83 -16.50
CA MET A 186 5.79 -5.68 -15.91
C MET A 186 6.18 -6.80 -14.93
N ILE A 187 5.21 -7.57 -14.47
CA ILE A 187 5.38 -8.67 -13.53
C ILE A 187 5.67 -9.95 -14.30
#